data_6198f95fc73b0b7a4d5be6589eb2b871
#
_entry.id   6198f95fc73b0b7a4d5be6589eb2b871
#
_cell.length_a   1.000
_cell.length_b   1.000
_cell.length_c   1.000
_cell.angle_alpha   90.00
_cell.angle_beta   90.00
_cell.angle_gamma   90.00
#
_symmetry.space_group_name_H-M   'P 1'
#
loop_
_entity.id
_entity.type
_entity.pdbx_description
1 polymer ?
#
loop_
_entity_poly.entity_id
_entity_poly.type
_entity_poly.pdbx_seq_one_letter_code
_entity_poly.pdbx_strand_id
1 'polypeptide(L)'
;MTHDDLQKWLDVYISAWASNDPAEIGDLFAEDAVYSYRPWENDDVTARGRDAIVAAWTRHEEGPTEWDAQYRPYTVEGNRAVAVGWSRYKATESEPEKTYHNAYLLEFGDDGRCSSFHEFWFLER
;
A
#
# COMPACT_ATOMS: atom_id res chain seq x y z
N MET A 1 -17.68 2.88 -5.74
CA MET A 1 -16.47 2.15 -6.18
C MET A 1 -16.85 0.73 -6.57
N THR A 2 -16.32 0.24 -7.66
CA THR A 2 -16.52 -1.14 -8.13
C THR A 2 -15.25 -1.96 -7.91
N HIS A 3 -15.35 -3.29 -8.10
CA HIS A 3 -14.17 -4.16 -8.09
C HIS A 3 -13.14 -3.72 -9.15
N ASP A 4 -13.60 -3.32 -10.33
CA ASP A 4 -12.70 -2.86 -11.40
C ASP A 4 -12.00 -1.55 -11.02
N ASP A 5 -12.71 -0.62 -10.38
CA ASP A 5 -12.10 0.62 -9.88
C ASP A 5 -11.00 0.32 -8.86
N LEU A 6 -11.27 -0.60 -7.94
CA LEU A 6 -10.29 -1.00 -6.95
C LEU A 6 -9.09 -1.68 -7.59
N GLN A 7 -9.30 -2.57 -8.56
CA GLN A 7 -8.19 -3.23 -9.25
C GLN A 7 -7.30 -2.22 -9.97
N LYS A 8 -7.88 -1.22 -10.62
CA LYS A 8 -7.11 -0.15 -11.26
C LYS A 8 -6.29 0.64 -10.24
N TRP A 9 -6.88 0.93 -9.08
CA TRP A 9 -6.17 1.62 -8.01
C TRP A 9 -4.99 0.79 -7.50
N LEU A 10 -5.19 -0.53 -7.32
CA LEU A 10 -4.13 -1.45 -6.89
C LEU A 10 -3.02 -1.56 -7.93
N ASP A 11 -3.35 -1.54 -9.22
CA ASP A 11 -2.36 -1.57 -10.29
C ASP A 11 -1.49 -0.31 -10.26
N VAL A 12 -2.10 0.86 -10.04
CA VAL A 12 -1.38 2.12 -9.89
C VAL A 12 -0.55 2.12 -8.60
N TYR A 13 -1.07 1.54 -7.52
CA TYR A 13 -0.35 1.38 -6.26
C TYR A 13 0.97 0.63 -6.45
N ILE A 14 0.94 -0.50 -7.15
CA ILE A 14 2.14 -1.29 -7.45
C ILE A 14 3.09 -0.49 -8.35
N SER A 15 2.58 0.18 -9.37
CA SER A 15 3.37 1.03 -10.26
C SER A 15 4.05 2.17 -9.51
N ALA A 16 3.33 2.83 -8.62
CA ALA A 16 3.87 3.92 -7.80
C ALA A 16 4.95 3.43 -6.83
N TRP A 17 4.77 2.24 -6.28
CA TRP A 17 5.78 1.63 -5.42
C TRP A 17 7.05 1.32 -6.21
N ALA A 18 6.92 0.77 -7.41
CA ALA A 18 8.06 0.44 -8.28
C ALA A 18 8.81 1.69 -8.74
N SER A 19 8.09 2.76 -9.13
CA SER A 19 8.70 4.01 -9.61
C SER A 19 9.27 4.86 -8.50
N ASN A 20 8.69 4.78 -7.32
CA ASN A 20 8.98 5.65 -6.16
C ASN A 20 8.86 7.15 -6.50
N ASP A 21 8.03 7.49 -7.48
CA ASP A 21 7.78 8.86 -7.90
C ASP A 21 6.82 9.56 -6.93
N PRO A 22 7.25 10.66 -6.27
CA PRO A 22 6.40 11.36 -5.30
C PRO A 22 5.05 11.82 -5.86
N ALA A 23 4.99 12.26 -7.11
CA ALA A 23 3.74 12.69 -7.74
C ALA A 23 2.78 11.50 -7.95
N GLU A 24 3.30 10.38 -8.41
CA GLU A 24 2.50 9.17 -8.63
C GLU A 24 1.97 8.62 -7.31
N ILE A 25 2.81 8.58 -6.27
CA ILE A 25 2.40 8.17 -4.92
C ILE A 25 1.31 9.12 -4.39
N GLY A 26 1.54 10.43 -4.50
CA GLY A 26 0.61 11.43 -4.00
C GLY A 26 -0.78 11.37 -4.63
N ASP A 27 -0.86 11.01 -5.91
CA ASP A 27 -2.14 10.91 -6.62
C ASP A 27 -3.02 9.74 -6.13
N LEU A 28 -2.44 8.77 -5.45
CA LEU A 28 -3.19 7.64 -4.87
C LEU A 28 -4.02 8.04 -3.65
N PHE A 29 -3.59 9.08 -2.93
CA PHE A 29 -4.11 9.40 -1.60
C PHE A 29 -4.79 10.77 -1.57
N ALA A 30 -5.85 10.85 -0.76
CA ALA A 30 -6.49 12.13 -0.44
C ALA A 30 -5.52 13.01 0.37
N GLU A 31 -5.74 14.34 0.34
CA GLU A 31 -4.88 15.30 1.02
C GLU A 31 -4.79 15.02 2.52
N ASP A 32 -5.87 14.57 3.14
CA ASP A 32 -5.99 14.27 4.57
C ASP A 32 -5.95 12.77 4.88
N ALA A 33 -5.44 11.96 3.96
CA ALA A 33 -5.41 10.49 4.10
C ALA A 33 -4.61 10.04 5.33
N VAL A 34 -4.99 8.88 5.85
CA VAL A 34 -4.28 8.19 6.92
C VAL A 34 -3.74 6.87 6.39
N TYR A 35 -2.48 6.61 6.64
CA TYR A 35 -1.78 5.41 6.19
C TYR A 35 -1.12 4.73 7.38
N SER A 36 -1.46 3.46 7.64
CA SER A 36 -0.85 2.67 8.69
C SER A 36 -0.53 1.28 8.16
N TYR A 37 0.73 0.84 8.34
CA TYR A 37 1.16 -0.49 7.94
C TYR A 37 1.28 -1.47 9.11
N ARG A 38 0.93 -1.03 10.31
CA ARG A 38 0.81 -1.86 11.52
C ARG A 38 -0.26 -1.27 12.43
N PRO A 39 -1.54 -1.32 12.02
CA PRO A 39 -2.61 -0.63 12.75
C PRO A 39 -2.88 -1.19 14.14
N TRP A 40 -2.33 -2.36 14.46
CA TRP A 40 -2.42 -2.94 15.81
C TRP A 40 -1.38 -2.36 16.79
N GLU A 41 -0.43 -1.55 16.29
CA GLU A 41 0.57 -0.89 17.10
C GLU A 41 0.13 0.56 17.42
N ASN A 42 1.03 1.33 17.99
CA ASN A 42 0.78 2.74 18.31
C ASN A 42 0.84 3.65 17.08
N ASP A 43 0.55 4.93 17.25
CA ASP A 43 0.53 5.92 16.17
C ASP A 43 1.89 6.19 15.52
N ASP A 44 2.99 5.70 16.09
CA ASP A 44 4.34 5.94 15.55
C ASP A 44 4.53 5.36 14.14
N VAL A 45 3.70 4.40 13.75
CA VAL A 45 3.75 3.77 12.42
C VAL A 45 2.67 4.31 11.49
N THR A 46 2.03 5.43 11.84
CA THR A 46 0.95 6.03 11.08
C THR A 46 1.43 7.34 10.45
N ALA A 47 1.27 7.45 9.13
CA ALA A 47 1.48 8.70 8.40
C ALA A 47 0.14 9.38 8.20
N ARG A 48 0.05 10.66 8.54
CA ARG A 48 -1.19 11.45 8.42
C ARG A 48 -0.97 12.58 7.41
N GLY A 49 -1.83 12.58 6.40
CA GLY A 49 -1.76 13.53 5.29
C GLY A 49 -0.91 13.03 4.13
N ARG A 50 -1.26 13.48 2.93
CA ARG A 50 -0.58 13.09 1.69
C ARG A 50 0.93 13.29 1.75
N ASP A 51 1.38 14.45 2.20
CA ASP A 51 2.80 14.79 2.22
C ASP A 51 3.58 13.86 3.15
N ALA A 52 3.00 13.52 4.31
CA ALA A 52 3.62 12.59 5.24
C ALA A 52 3.69 11.17 4.66
N ILE A 53 2.66 10.75 3.92
CA ILE A 53 2.63 9.44 3.24
C ILE A 53 3.70 9.37 2.16
N VAL A 54 3.79 10.39 1.33
CA VAL A 54 4.82 10.48 0.28
C VAL A 54 6.22 10.44 0.91
N ALA A 55 6.44 11.20 1.98
CA ALA A 55 7.72 11.22 2.70
C ALA A 55 8.06 9.85 3.28
N ALA A 56 7.08 9.15 3.87
CA ALA A 56 7.28 7.81 4.42
C ALA A 56 7.67 6.80 3.34
N TRP A 57 7.02 6.84 2.18
CA TRP A 57 7.29 5.95 1.06
C TRP A 57 8.69 6.21 0.46
N THR A 58 9.03 7.47 0.23
CA THR A 58 10.29 7.84 -0.43
C THR A 58 11.51 7.72 0.49
N ARG A 59 11.29 7.63 1.81
CA ARG A 59 12.37 7.46 2.79
C ARG A 59 13.09 6.11 2.64
N HIS A 60 12.44 5.10 2.09
CA HIS A 60 12.96 3.74 1.95
C HIS A 60 13.68 3.51 0.62
N GLU A 61 14.41 4.49 0.13
CA GLU A 61 15.31 4.33 -1.02
C GLU A 61 16.55 3.51 -0.65
N GLU A 62 16.33 2.37 -0.05
CA GLU A 62 17.40 1.41 0.08
C GLU A 62 17.43 0.59 -1.20
N GLY A 63 18.51 0.75 -1.96
CA GLY A 63 18.86 0.08 -3.19
C GLY A 63 17.97 -1.02 -3.77
N PRO A 64 18.13 -1.43 -5.00
CA PRO A 64 17.13 -2.26 -5.66
C PRO A 64 17.04 -3.64 -5.03
N THR A 65 16.10 -3.85 -4.15
CA THR A 65 15.64 -5.19 -3.82
C THR A 65 14.66 -5.56 -4.92
N GLU A 66 14.97 -6.61 -5.67
CA GLU A 66 14.01 -7.14 -6.61
C GLU A 66 12.81 -7.68 -5.84
N TRP A 67 11.64 -7.21 -6.20
CA TRP A 67 10.40 -7.63 -5.57
C TRP A 67 9.32 -7.85 -6.61
N ASP A 68 8.29 -8.54 -6.17
CA ASP A 68 7.15 -8.95 -6.96
C ASP A 68 5.93 -8.90 -6.05
N ALA A 69 4.78 -8.51 -6.57
CA ALA A 69 3.58 -8.38 -5.76
C ALA A 69 2.34 -8.57 -6.62
N GLN A 70 1.30 -9.09 -5.99
CA GLN A 70 0.00 -9.24 -6.63
C GLN A 70 -1.09 -8.99 -5.60
N TYR A 71 -1.97 -8.02 -5.89
CA TYR A 71 -3.10 -7.67 -5.04
C TYR A 71 -4.40 -7.71 -5.86
N ARG A 72 -5.47 -8.09 -5.20
CA ARG A 72 -6.79 -8.17 -5.82
C ARG A 72 -7.88 -7.69 -4.86
N PRO A 73 -9.01 -7.19 -5.39
CA PRO A 73 -10.18 -6.91 -4.57
C PRO A 73 -10.70 -8.19 -3.90
N TYR A 74 -10.96 -8.11 -2.61
CA TYR A 74 -11.68 -9.17 -1.90
C TYR A 74 -13.16 -8.82 -1.79
N THR A 75 -13.46 -7.59 -1.37
CA THR A 75 -14.84 -7.10 -1.29
C THR A 75 -14.85 -5.58 -1.42
N VAL A 76 -15.96 -5.05 -1.91
CA VAL A 76 -16.22 -3.62 -2.01
C VAL A 76 -17.63 -3.34 -1.51
N GLU A 77 -17.76 -2.37 -0.61
CA GLU A 77 -19.05 -1.90 -0.10
C GLU A 77 -19.03 -0.37 -0.09
N GLY A 78 -19.76 0.26 -1.02
CA GLY A 78 -19.72 1.71 -1.18
C GLY A 78 -18.29 2.19 -1.45
N ASN A 79 -17.77 3.06 -0.59
CA ASN A 79 -16.40 3.57 -0.67
C ASN A 79 -15.42 2.84 0.25
N ARG A 80 -15.83 1.72 0.81
CA ARG A 80 -14.96 0.85 1.62
C ARG A 80 -14.59 -0.39 0.84
N ALA A 81 -13.38 -0.88 1.05
CA ALA A 81 -12.94 -2.06 0.35
C ALA A 81 -11.90 -2.83 1.19
N VAL A 82 -11.82 -4.12 0.89
CA VAL A 82 -10.73 -4.97 1.37
C VAL A 82 -10.03 -5.54 0.14
N ALA A 83 -8.72 -5.37 0.10
CA ALA A 83 -7.86 -5.99 -0.90
C ALA A 83 -6.96 -7.01 -0.21
N VAL A 84 -6.64 -8.08 -0.92
CA VAL A 84 -5.74 -9.12 -0.43
C VAL A 84 -4.69 -9.44 -1.46
N GLY A 85 -3.56 -9.94 -1.01
CA GLY A 85 -2.50 -10.34 -1.92
C GLY A 85 -1.23 -10.70 -1.21
N TRP A 86 -0.16 -10.69 -1.96
CA TRP A 86 1.16 -11.03 -1.45
C TRP A 86 2.23 -10.13 -2.08
N SER A 87 3.33 -9.98 -1.35
CA SER A 87 4.55 -9.34 -1.85
C SER A 87 5.74 -10.23 -1.52
N ARG A 88 6.64 -10.39 -2.49
CA ARG A 88 7.82 -11.23 -2.37
C ARG A 88 9.06 -10.40 -2.66
N TYR A 89 9.99 -10.44 -1.73
CA TYR A 89 11.29 -9.78 -1.86
C TYR A 89 12.34 -10.87 -2.07
N LYS A 90 13.09 -10.78 -3.17
CA LYS A 90 14.12 -11.75 -3.48
C LYS A 90 15.26 -11.69 -2.47
N ALA A 91 15.94 -12.82 -2.30
CA ALA A 91 17.10 -12.91 -1.41
C ALA A 91 18.19 -11.90 -1.83
N THR A 92 18.83 -11.31 -0.84
CA THR A 92 20.02 -10.47 -0.99
C THR A 92 21.19 -11.15 -0.35
N GLU A 93 22.38 -10.55 -0.41
CA GLU A 93 23.57 -11.10 0.26
C GLU A 93 23.40 -11.19 1.77
N SER A 94 22.58 -10.31 2.35
CA SER A 94 22.39 -10.20 3.81
C SER A 94 21.10 -10.83 4.30
N GLU A 95 20.11 -11.08 3.42
CA GLU A 95 18.79 -11.55 3.82
C GLU A 95 18.24 -12.62 2.87
N PRO A 96 17.51 -13.61 3.41
CA PRO A 96 16.84 -14.62 2.58
C PRO A 96 15.61 -14.02 1.88
N GLU A 97 15.08 -14.73 0.90
CA GLU A 97 13.81 -14.40 0.26
C GLU A 97 12.69 -14.34 1.31
N LYS A 98 11.84 -13.33 1.21
CA LYS A 98 10.71 -13.14 2.10
C LYS A 98 9.43 -12.96 1.31
N THR A 99 8.38 -13.65 1.72
CA THR A 99 7.03 -13.48 1.18
C THR A 99 6.09 -13.03 2.30
N TYR A 100 5.41 -11.92 2.07
CA TYR A 100 4.39 -11.42 2.97
C TYR A 100 3.02 -11.64 2.35
N HIS A 101 2.05 -12.04 3.18
CA HIS A 101 0.65 -12.07 2.81
C HIS A 101 -0.05 -10.88 3.45
N ASN A 102 -0.79 -10.13 2.65
CA ASN A 102 -1.30 -8.82 3.05
C ASN A 102 -2.82 -8.75 2.91
N ALA A 103 -3.44 -8.02 3.84
CA ALA A 103 -4.80 -7.56 3.71
C ALA A 103 -4.81 -6.04 3.93
N TYR A 104 -5.46 -5.32 3.03
CA TYR A 104 -5.60 -3.87 3.11
C TYR A 104 -7.05 -3.51 3.40
N LEU A 105 -7.27 -2.75 4.46
CA LEU A 105 -8.57 -2.17 4.75
C LEU A 105 -8.56 -0.73 4.25
N LEU A 106 -9.42 -0.44 3.27
CA LEU A 106 -9.35 0.79 2.49
C LEU A 106 -10.64 1.58 2.57
N GLU A 107 -10.51 2.90 2.60
CA GLU A 107 -11.62 3.82 2.38
C GLU A 107 -11.21 4.83 1.32
N PHE A 108 -12.16 5.22 0.49
CA PHE A 108 -11.93 6.13 -0.64
C PHE A 108 -12.86 7.33 -0.57
N GLY A 109 -12.39 8.47 -1.08
CA GLY A 109 -13.23 9.62 -1.32
C GLY A 109 -13.98 9.50 -2.64
N ASP A 110 -14.90 10.43 -2.90
CA ASP A 110 -15.69 10.44 -4.12
C ASP A 110 -14.84 10.69 -5.38
N ASP A 111 -13.64 11.24 -5.21
CA ASP A 111 -12.68 11.46 -6.29
C ASP A 111 -11.82 10.22 -6.62
N GLY A 112 -12.07 9.11 -5.93
CA GLY A 112 -11.32 7.86 -6.15
C GLY A 112 -9.97 7.79 -5.45
N ARG A 113 -9.60 8.80 -4.66
CA ARG A 113 -8.38 8.77 -3.86
C ARG A 113 -8.61 8.08 -2.53
N CYS A 114 -7.60 7.34 -2.09
CA CYS A 114 -7.66 6.61 -0.82
C CYS A 114 -7.56 7.59 0.35
N SER A 115 -8.54 7.55 1.25
CA SER A 115 -8.57 8.38 2.46
C SER A 115 -8.11 7.63 3.71
N SER A 116 -8.13 6.31 3.67
CA SER A 116 -7.68 5.47 4.79
C SER A 116 -7.09 4.17 4.25
N PHE A 117 -5.88 3.89 4.66
CA PHE A 117 -5.13 2.70 4.26
C PHE A 117 -4.57 2.03 5.50
N HIS A 118 -5.07 0.84 5.84
CA HIS A 118 -4.57 0.05 6.95
C HIS A 118 -4.12 -1.31 6.43
N GLU A 119 -2.84 -1.62 6.61
CA GLU A 119 -2.25 -2.87 6.16
C GLU A 119 -2.09 -3.83 7.33
N PHE A 120 -2.56 -5.06 7.12
CA PHE A 120 -2.25 -6.21 7.98
C PHE A 120 -1.39 -7.17 7.17
N TRP A 121 -0.36 -7.71 7.77
CA TRP A 121 0.56 -8.59 7.06
C TRP A 121 1.06 -9.74 7.92
N PHE A 122 1.37 -10.84 7.24
CA PHE A 122 2.01 -11.99 7.84
C PHE A 122 3.21 -12.39 7.00
N LEU A 123 4.33 -12.65 7.66
CA LEU A 123 5.51 -13.20 7.00
C LEU A 123 5.32 -14.72 6.83
N GLU A 124 5.45 -15.21 5.61
CA GLU A 124 5.38 -16.63 5.30
C GLU A 124 6.56 -17.37 5.95
N ARG A 125 6.25 -18.46 6.57
CA ARG A 125 7.26 -19.32 7.21
C ARG A 125 7.75 -20.42 6.29
#